data_1d1a5d36e28260cbb975f5ed877f56f9
#
_entry.id   1d1a5d36e28260cbb975f5ed877f56f9
#
_cell.length_a   1.000
_cell.length_b   1.000
_cell.length_c   1.000
_cell.angle_alpha   90.00
_cell.angle_beta   90.00
_cell.angle_gamma   90.00
#
_symmetry.space_group_name_H-M   'P 1'
#
loop_
_entity.id
_entity.type
_entity.pdbx_description
1 polymer ?
#
loop_
_entity_poly.entity_id
_entity_poly.type
_entity_poly.pdbx_seq_one_letter_code
_entity_poly.pdbx_strand_id
1 'polypeptide(L)'
;MIFSGWEGPLALLRLELIQREYEGYPVPPELKAQIAALDDEKDDMNFEAVQPLYAALEKLPKDPAFTYVQPNDLEGIRSERPSGPRQLGNVAESELLDKLHGAWTGRSVGCALGKPVEGMGIRGQQGMIGRRAIRTYLENRNQWPLDYYFSGADAGDDL
;
A
#
# COMPACT_ATOMS: atom_id res chain seq x y z
N MET A 1 -2.66 0.62 20.57
CA MET A 1 -2.46 0.47 19.10
C MET A 1 -1.51 1.56 18.64
N ILE A 2 -0.52 1.25 17.84
CA ILE A 2 0.42 2.24 17.28
C ILE A 2 -0.04 2.46 15.84
N PHE A 3 -0.61 3.62 15.57
CA PHE A 3 -0.90 4.03 14.21
C PHE A 3 0.37 4.64 13.62
N SER A 4 0.85 4.06 12.55
CA SER A 4 1.99 4.59 11.79
C SER A 4 1.62 4.61 10.33
N GLY A 5 1.85 5.72 9.67
CA GLY A 5 1.55 5.86 8.25
C GLY A 5 1.00 7.24 7.89
N TRP A 6 0.50 7.32 6.69
CA TRP A 6 -0.02 8.55 6.09
C TRP A 6 -1.53 8.75 6.37
N GLU A 7 -2.21 7.70 6.89
CA GLU A 7 -3.64 7.69 7.13
C GLU A 7 -3.94 7.86 8.62
N GLY A 8 -5.01 8.56 8.91
CA GLY A 8 -5.52 8.72 10.27
C GLY A 8 -6.20 7.45 10.80
N PRO A 9 -6.46 7.37 12.12
CA PRO A 9 -7.11 6.22 12.75
C PRO A 9 -8.45 5.85 12.15
N LEU A 10 -9.28 6.83 11.79
CA LEU A 10 -10.58 6.59 11.18
C LEU A 10 -10.47 6.00 9.77
N ALA A 11 -9.55 6.53 8.95
CA ALA A 11 -9.28 5.97 7.63
C ALA A 11 -8.81 4.52 7.73
N LEU A 12 -7.92 4.22 8.67
CA LEU A 12 -7.45 2.85 8.93
C LEU A 12 -8.59 1.94 9.43
N LEU A 13 -9.50 2.42 10.28
CA LEU A 13 -10.66 1.67 10.73
C LEU A 13 -11.58 1.28 9.54
N ARG A 14 -11.80 2.18 8.60
CA ARG A 14 -12.59 1.91 7.40
C ARG A 14 -11.92 0.91 6.47
N LEU A 15 -10.61 0.99 6.33
CA LEU A 15 -9.84 0.01 5.57
C LEU A 15 -9.87 -1.36 6.25
N GLU A 16 -9.76 -1.41 7.59
CA GLU A 16 -9.87 -2.67 8.35
C GLU A 16 -11.25 -3.32 8.19
N LEU A 17 -12.33 -2.54 8.19
CA LEU A 17 -13.67 -3.08 7.92
C LEU A 17 -13.71 -3.82 6.57
N ILE A 18 -13.19 -3.18 5.52
CA ILE A 18 -13.14 -3.78 4.17
C ILE A 18 -12.25 -5.03 4.17
N GLN A 19 -11.11 -4.95 4.84
CA GLN A 19 -10.16 -6.05 4.94
C GLN A 19 -10.79 -7.27 5.64
N ARG A 20 -11.53 -7.05 6.74
CA ARG A 20 -12.24 -8.12 7.45
C ARG A 20 -13.21 -8.85 6.55
N GLU A 21 -13.99 -8.14 5.76
CA GLU A 21 -14.93 -8.79 4.81
C GLU A 21 -14.20 -9.62 3.76
N TYR A 22 -13.10 -9.11 3.21
CA TYR A 22 -12.28 -9.85 2.23
C TYR A 22 -11.61 -11.09 2.84
N GLU A 23 -11.32 -11.07 4.12
CA GLU A 23 -10.72 -12.20 4.84
C GLU A 23 -11.76 -13.21 5.38
N GLY A 24 -13.04 -12.99 5.10
CA GLY A 24 -14.12 -13.89 5.48
C GLY A 24 -14.63 -13.68 6.90
N TYR A 25 -14.52 -12.46 7.44
CA TYR A 25 -15.14 -12.06 8.70
C TYR A 25 -16.37 -11.20 8.39
N PRO A 26 -17.60 -11.76 8.47
CA PRO A 26 -18.81 -11.01 8.16
C PRO A 26 -19.02 -9.90 9.19
N VAL A 27 -19.00 -8.66 8.71
CA VAL A 27 -19.20 -7.50 9.59
C VAL A 27 -20.69 -7.22 9.77
N PRO A 28 -21.21 -7.21 11.02
CA PRO A 28 -22.61 -6.93 11.29
C PRO A 28 -23.05 -5.56 10.76
N PRO A 29 -24.28 -5.43 10.22
CA PRO A 29 -24.79 -4.15 9.70
C PRO A 29 -24.74 -3.01 10.74
N GLU A 30 -24.96 -3.30 12.01
CA GLU A 30 -24.92 -2.34 13.09
C GLU A 30 -23.51 -1.78 13.29
N LEU A 31 -22.49 -2.63 13.20
CA LEU A 31 -21.10 -2.19 13.32
C LEU A 31 -20.68 -1.36 12.10
N LYS A 32 -21.13 -1.74 10.89
CA LYS A 32 -20.93 -0.94 9.67
C LYS A 32 -21.57 0.45 9.81
N ALA A 33 -22.79 0.50 10.33
CA ALA A 33 -23.51 1.76 10.53
C ALA A 33 -22.78 2.66 11.55
N GLN A 34 -22.27 2.09 12.65
CA GLN A 34 -21.49 2.84 13.63
C GLN A 34 -20.21 3.43 13.02
N ILE A 35 -19.47 2.67 12.23
CA ILE A 35 -18.27 3.14 11.55
C ILE A 35 -18.60 4.21 10.50
N ALA A 36 -19.69 4.02 9.76
CA ALA A 36 -20.14 4.98 8.75
C ALA A 36 -20.65 6.31 9.35
N ALA A 37 -21.10 6.30 10.60
CA ALA A 37 -21.58 7.49 11.30
C ALA A 37 -20.46 8.40 11.81
N LEU A 38 -19.20 7.95 11.80
CA LEU A 38 -18.07 8.78 12.20
C LEU A 38 -17.77 9.84 11.13
N ASP A 39 -17.53 11.05 11.60
CA ASP A 39 -17.27 12.23 10.77
C ASP A 39 -15.78 12.36 10.45
N ASP A 40 -15.42 12.51 9.17
CA ASP A 40 -14.04 12.56 8.73
C ASP A 40 -13.23 13.73 9.28
N GLU A 41 -13.88 14.87 9.52
CA GLU A 41 -13.19 16.06 10.01
C GLU A 41 -13.04 16.03 11.56
N LYS A 42 -14.03 15.47 12.27
CA LYS A 42 -14.06 15.48 13.73
C LYS A 42 -13.41 14.25 14.34
N ASP A 43 -13.57 13.09 13.68
CA ASP A 43 -13.22 11.79 14.26
C ASP A 43 -11.95 11.19 13.65
N ASP A 44 -11.32 11.82 12.65
CA ASP A 44 -10.12 11.26 12.01
C ASP A 44 -9.00 10.94 13.02
N MET A 45 -8.80 11.78 14.03
CA MET A 45 -7.82 11.58 15.09
C MET A 45 -8.44 11.22 16.43
N ASN A 46 -9.74 10.88 16.46
CA ASN A 46 -10.46 10.56 17.68
C ASN A 46 -10.28 9.09 18.07
N PHE A 47 -9.19 8.80 18.79
CA PHE A 47 -8.88 7.45 19.24
C PHE A 47 -9.94 6.84 20.16
N GLU A 48 -10.59 7.63 20.98
CA GLU A 48 -11.64 7.15 21.90
C GLU A 48 -12.86 6.63 21.14
N ALA A 49 -13.22 7.27 20.03
CA ALA A 49 -14.31 6.81 19.17
C ALA A 49 -13.91 5.62 18.30
N VAL A 50 -12.69 5.60 17.77
CA VAL A 50 -12.20 4.59 16.82
C VAL A 50 -11.82 3.28 17.49
N GLN A 51 -11.15 3.33 18.64
CA GLN A 51 -10.56 2.13 19.26
C GLN A 51 -11.58 1.05 19.64
N PRO A 52 -12.77 1.36 20.21
CA PRO A 52 -13.78 0.34 20.52
C PRO A 52 -14.30 -0.38 19.27
N LEU A 53 -14.47 0.35 18.16
CA LEU A 53 -14.95 -0.20 16.90
C LEU A 53 -13.89 -1.10 16.25
N TYR A 54 -12.64 -0.68 16.35
CA TYR A 54 -11.50 -1.52 15.89
C TYR A 54 -11.42 -2.83 16.67
N ALA A 55 -11.53 -2.75 18.00
CA ALA A 55 -11.55 -3.93 18.86
C ALA A 55 -12.77 -4.83 18.62
N ALA A 56 -13.88 -4.27 18.14
CA ALA A 56 -15.05 -5.04 17.73
C ALA A 56 -14.78 -5.80 16.41
N LEU A 57 -14.14 -5.17 15.43
CA LEU A 57 -13.73 -5.83 14.19
C LEU A 57 -12.73 -6.96 14.44
N GLU A 58 -11.77 -6.77 15.34
CA GLU A 58 -10.76 -7.79 15.69
C GLU A 58 -11.39 -9.07 16.30
N LYS A 59 -12.51 -8.94 16.99
CA LYS A 59 -13.20 -10.05 17.67
C LYS A 59 -14.19 -10.79 16.80
N LEU A 60 -14.43 -10.37 15.57
CA LEU A 60 -15.38 -11.03 14.69
C LEU A 60 -14.95 -12.48 14.41
N PRO A 61 -15.88 -13.45 14.50
CA PRO A 61 -15.58 -14.81 14.10
C PRO A 61 -15.49 -14.90 12.58
N LYS A 62 -14.56 -15.73 12.11
CA LYS A 62 -14.46 -16.06 10.68
C LYS A 62 -15.66 -16.89 10.25
N ASP A 63 -16.20 -16.65 9.07
CA ASP A 63 -17.25 -17.46 8.47
C ASP A 63 -16.71 -18.86 8.21
N PRO A 64 -17.32 -19.92 8.77
CA PRO A 64 -16.92 -21.30 8.50
C PRO A 64 -17.02 -21.69 7.02
N ALA A 65 -17.87 -21.01 6.25
CA ALA A 65 -18.00 -21.22 4.81
C ALA A 65 -16.90 -20.55 3.98
N PHE A 66 -16.06 -19.70 4.60
CA PHE A 66 -14.94 -19.06 3.90
C PHE A 66 -13.83 -20.07 3.65
N THR A 67 -13.68 -20.46 2.40
CA THR A 67 -12.81 -21.57 1.99
C THR A 67 -11.36 -21.17 1.72
N TYR A 68 -11.06 -19.89 1.72
CA TYR A 68 -9.71 -19.42 1.46
C TYR A 68 -8.78 -19.68 2.65
N VAL A 69 -7.69 -20.41 2.41
CA VAL A 69 -6.74 -20.78 3.44
C VAL A 69 -5.71 -19.67 3.61
N GLN A 70 -5.61 -19.14 4.83
CA GLN A 70 -4.73 -18.02 5.19
C GLN A 70 -3.93 -18.38 6.46
N PRO A 71 -2.91 -19.24 6.37
CA PRO A 71 -2.14 -19.64 7.53
C PRO A 71 -1.23 -18.51 8.03
N ASN A 72 -1.12 -18.39 9.35
CA ASN A 72 -0.28 -17.39 10.01
C ASN A 72 1.04 -17.99 10.56
N ASP A 73 1.18 -19.32 10.53
CA ASP A 73 2.38 -20.01 10.95
C ASP A 73 3.20 -20.52 9.77
N LEU A 74 4.50 -20.75 10.00
CA LEU A 74 5.42 -21.13 8.94
C LEU A 74 5.10 -22.49 8.32
N GLU A 75 4.59 -23.43 9.11
CA GLU A 75 4.25 -24.79 8.63
C GLU A 75 3.03 -24.71 7.72
N GLY A 76 1.98 -24.04 8.13
CA GLY A 76 0.81 -23.77 7.31
C GLY A 76 1.15 -23.05 6.00
N ILE A 77 1.98 -21.99 6.07
CA ILE A 77 2.44 -21.27 4.85
C ILE A 77 3.22 -22.22 3.93
N ARG A 78 4.02 -23.12 4.47
CA ARG A 78 4.78 -24.10 3.69
C ARG A 78 3.88 -25.14 3.05
N SER A 79 2.81 -25.57 3.73
CA SER A 79 1.85 -26.55 3.19
C SER A 79 1.03 -26.00 2.03
N GLU A 80 0.72 -24.70 2.05
CA GLU A 80 -0.02 -24.01 0.98
C GLU A 80 0.85 -23.62 -0.22
N ARG A 81 2.15 -23.76 -0.13
CA ARG A 81 3.02 -23.43 -1.26
C ARG A 81 2.79 -24.40 -2.43
N PRO A 82 2.70 -23.89 -3.66
CA PRO A 82 2.69 -24.76 -4.83
C PRO A 82 3.94 -25.63 -4.88
N SER A 83 3.81 -26.86 -5.33
CA SER A 83 4.94 -27.75 -5.58
C SER A 83 5.86 -27.15 -6.65
N GLY A 84 7.16 -27.32 -6.50
CA GLY A 84 8.13 -26.83 -7.48
C GLY A 84 9.54 -26.72 -6.90
N PRO A 85 10.53 -26.52 -7.74
CA PRO A 85 11.90 -26.39 -7.30
C PRO A 85 12.05 -25.12 -6.44
N ARG A 86 12.67 -25.26 -5.28
CA ARG A 86 13.00 -24.14 -4.38
C ARG A 86 14.38 -23.55 -4.67
N GLN A 87 15.21 -24.33 -5.33
CA GLN A 87 16.53 -23.92 -5.75
C GLN A 87 16.62 -24.09 -7.26
N LEU A 88 16.79 -22.99 -7.97
CA LEU A 88 16.85 -22.97 -9.44
C LEU A 88 18.27 -23.21 -9.97
N GLY A 89 19.27 -23.19 -9.10
CA GLY A 89 20.68 -23.40 -9.43
C GLY A 89 21.59 -22.84 -8.34
N ASN A 90 22.88 -23.03 -8.54
CA ASN A 90 23.91 -22.40 -7.74
C ASN A 90 24.44 -21.17 -8.47
N VAL A 91 24.48 -20.05 -7.79
CA VAL A 91 25.06 -18.81 -8.27
C VAL A 91 26.42 -18.61 -7.62
N ALA A 92 27.44 -18.29 -8.39
CA ALA A 92 28.76 -17.96 -7.84
C ALA A 92 28.66 -16.73 -6.92
N GLU A 93 29.46 -16.68 -5.87
CA GLU A 93 29.39 -15.59 -4.89
C GLU A 93 29.60 -14.21 -5.55
N SER A 94 30.55 -14.13 -6.47
CA SER A 94 30.80 -12.88 -7.23
C SER A 94 29.59 -12.44 -8.09
N GLU A 95 28.91 -13.40 -8.72
CA GLU A 95 27.71 -13.13 -9.50
C GLU A 95 26.53 -12.74 -8.59
N LEU A 96 26.40 -13.39 -7.44
CA LEU A 96 25.39 -13.02 -6.43
C LEU A 96 25.61 -11.61 -5.92
N LEU A 97 26.85 -11.25 -5.60
CA LEU A 97 27.21 -9.91 -5.14
C LEU A 97 26.88 -8.85 -6.19
N ASP A 98 27.21 -9.09 -7.44
CA ASP A 98 26.89 -8.18 -8.56
C ASP A 98 25.38 -8.00 -8.72
N LYS A 99 24.61 -9.10 -8.70
CA LYS A 99 23.14 -9.05 -8.75
C LYS A 99 22.53 -8.30 -7.57
N LEU A 100 23.03 -8.51 -6.36
CA LEU A 100 22.58 -7.80 -5.16
C LEU A 100 22.90 -6.30 -5.24
N HIS A 101 24.11 -5.95 -5.68
CA HIS A 101 24.52 -4.57 -5.90
C HIS A 101 23.61 -3.88 -6.94
N GLY A 102 23.38 -4.56 -8.08
CA GLY A 102 22.46 -4.07 -9.11
C GLY A 102 21.02 -3.88 -8.59
N ALA A 103 20.53 -4.83 -7.81
CA ALA A 103 19.19 -4.75 -7.22
C ALA A 103 19.04 -3.57 -6.25
N TRP A 104 20.02 -3.36 -5.36
CA TRP A 104 20.01 -2.23 -4.42
C TRP A 104 20.15 -0.89 -5.11
N THR A 105 21.06 -0.80 -6.09
CA THR A 105 21.26 0.42 -6.89
C THR A 105 20.00 0.74 -7.69
N GLY A 106 19.43 -0.23 -8.40
CA GLY A 106 18.21 -0.05 -9.17
C GLY A 106 17.02 0.38 -8.32
N ARG A 107 16.88 -0.20 -7.12
CA ARG A 107 15.85 0.21 -6.16
C ARG A 107 16.03 1.67 -5.73
N SER A 108 17.24 2.07 -5.36
CA SER A 108 17.52 3.43 -4.90
C SER A 108 17.30 4.46 -6.02
N VAL A 109 17.79 4.16 -7.23
CA VAL A 109 17.60 5.01 -8.41
C VAL A 109 16.11 5.12 -8.77
N GLY A 110 15.37 4.00 -8.78
CA GLY A 110 13.95 4.00 -9.08
C GLY A 110 13.12 4.78 -8.06
N CYS A 111 13.46 4.67 -6.78
CA CYS A 111 12.83 5.45 -5.73
C CYS A 111 13.08 6.96 -5.92
N ALA A 112 14.33 7.34 -6.16
CA ALA A 112 14.70 8.75 -6.37
C ALA A 112 14.04 9.34 -7.63
N LEU A 113 13.98 8.57 -8.72
CA LEU A 113 13.34 8.99 -9.97
C LEU A 113 11.81 9.12 -9.83
N GLY A 114 11.18 8.22 -9.09
CA GLY A 114 9.72 8.20 -8.92
C GLY A 114 9.19 9.20 -7.89
N LYS A 115 10.00 9.61 -6.92
CA LYS A 115 9.59 10.46 -5.81
C LYS A 115 8.92 11.78 -6.25
N PRO A 116 9.44 12.55 -7.20
CA PRO A 116 8.83 13.81 -7.62
C PRO A 116 7.44 13.65 -8.24
N VAL A 117 7.11 12.49 -8.80
CA VAL A 117 5.84 12.23 -9.48
C VAL A 117 4.89 11.30 -8.71
N GLU A 118 5.26 10.91 -7.49
CA GLU A 118 4.47 9.98 -6.67
C GLU A 118 3.02 10.46 -6.47
N GLY A 119 2.83 11.72 -6.11
CA GLY A 119 1.52 12.32 -5.94
C GLY A 119 0.67 12.36 -7.21
N MET A 120 1.29 12.48 -8.37
CA MET A 120 0.59 12.51 -9.67
C MET A 120 -0.01 11.15 -10.03
N GLY A 121 0.58 10.04 -9.52
CA GLY A 121 0.07 8.70 -9.72
C GLY A 121 -1.23 8.42 -8.96
N ILE A 122 -1.37 9.00 -7.77
CA ILE A 122 -2.46 8.71 -6.83
C ILE A 122 -3.49 9.84 -6.82
N ARG A 123 -3.08 11.07 -6.61
CA ARG A 123 -3.96 12.23 -6.46
C ARG A 123 -4.29 12.90 -7.80
N GLY A 124 -3.47 12.66 -8.79
CA GLY A 124 -3.58 13.32 -10.08
C GLY A 124 -3.09 14.76 -10.05
N GLN A 125 -3.13 15.37 -11.23
CA GLN A 125 -2.83 16.78 -11.43
C GLN A 125 -3.73 17.33 -12.55
N GLN A 126 -4.36 18.47 -12.34
CA GLN A 126 -5.24 19.12 -13.32
C GLN A 126 -6.32 18.18 -13.92
N GLY A 127 -6.92 17.32 -13.07
CA GLY A 127 -7.94 16.35 -13.50
C GLY A 127 -7.39 15.12 -14.25
N MET A 128 -6.08 14.97 -14.33
CA MET A 128 -5.41 13.82 -14.93
C MET A 128 -4.69 13.01 -13.84
N ILE A 129 -4.64 11.69 -14.01
CA ILE A 129 -3.97 10.78 -13.07
C ILE A 129 -2.94 9.91 -13.81
N GLY A 130 -1.97 9.40 -13.04
CA GLY A 130 -1.00 8.43 -13.49
C GLY A 130 -0.18 8.91 -14.67
N ARG A 131 0.03 8.01 -15.64
CA ARG A 131 0.89 8.24 -16.80
C ARG A 131 0.57 9.53 -17.57
N ARG A 132 -0.71 9.88 -17.70
CA ARG A 132 -1.11 11.07 -18.43
C ARG A 132 -0.70 12.35 -17.70
N ALA A 133 -0.87 12.40 -16.40
CA ALA A 133 -0.46 13.53 -15.57
C ALA A 133 1.07 13.73 -15.66
N ILE A 134 1.84 12.65 -15.47
CA ILE A 134 3.30 12.68 -15.54
C ILE A 134 3.78 13.17 -16.92
N ARG A 135 3.23 12.61 -17.98
CA ARG A 135 3.59 13.01 -19.35
C ARG A 135 3.32 14.50 -19.60
N THR A 136 2.12 14.96 -19.29
CA THR A 136 1.74 16.37 -19.48
C THR A 136 2.63 17.31 -18.66
N TYR A 137 2.95 16.92 -17.42
CA TYR A 137 3.89 17.66 -16.58
C TYR A 137 5.27 17.83 -17.25
N LEU A 138 5.84 16.74 -17.77
CA LEU A 138 7.13 16.75 -18.45
C LEU A 138 7.10 17.51 -19.77
N GLU A 139 6.02 17.38 -20.54
CA GLU A 139 5.82 18.13 -21.81
C GLU A 139 5.75 19.64 -21.55
N ASN A 140 5.03 20.07 -20.51
CA ASN A 140 4.91 21.49 -20.13
C ASN A 140 6.25 22.11 -19.69
N ARG A 141 7.19 21.27 -19.25
CA ARG A 141 8.53 21.70 -18.84
C ARG A 141 9.61 21.45 -19.92
N ASN A 142 9.23 21.03 -21.11
CA ASN A 142 10.14 20.65 -22.18
C ASN A 142 11.12 19.54 -21.77
N GLN A 143 10.70 18.63 -20.88
CA GLN A 143 11.47 17.49 -20.37
C GLN A 143 10.96 16.13 -20.90
N TRP A 144 10.08 16.13 -21.88
CA TRP A 144 9.60 14.89 -22.48
C TRP A 144 10.30 14.60 -23.83
N PRO A 145 10.75 13.37 -24.09
CA PRO A 145 10.85 12.26 -23.12
C PRO A 145 11.91 12.56 -22.03
N LEU A 146 11.70 12.02 -20.83
CA LEU A 146 12.67 12.18 -19.76
C LEU A 146 13.91 11.34 -20.08
N ASP A 147 15.02 12.00 -20.36
CA ASP A 147 16.32 11.42 -20.70
C ASP A 147 17.36 11.61 -19.59
N TYR A 148 16.97 12.35 -18.56
CA TYR A 148 17.81 12.63 -17.41
C TYR A 148 16.95 12.65 -16.12
N TYR A 149 17.61 12.58 -14.99
CA TYR A 149 17.00 12.73 -13.68
C TYR A 149 16.54 14.17 -13.46
N PHE A 150 15.31 14.37 -13.02
CA PHE A 150 14.83 15.69 -12.57
C PHE A 150 14.84 15.79 -11.06
N SER A 151 15.28 16.91 -10.50
CA SER A 151 15.38 17.14 -9.07
C SER A 151 14.00 17.39 -8.46
N GLY A 152 13.86 17.09 -7.17
CA GLY A 152 12.66 17.44 -6.43
C GLY A 152 12.37 18.95 -6.36
N ALA A 153 13.41 19.78 -6.49
CA ALA A 153 13.27 21.22 -6.56
C ALA A 153 12.55 21.68 -7.84
N ASP A 154 12.74 20.96 -8.95
CA ASP A 154 12.05 21.25 -10.21
C ASP A 154 10.56 20.89 -10.15
N ALA A 155 10.15 20.06 -9.19
CA ALA A 155 8.78 19.64 -8.97
C ALA A 155 8.01 20.51 -7.94
N GLY A 156 8.74 21.33 -7.15
CA GLY A 156 8.21 21.95 -5.95
C GLY A 156 7.51 23.28 -6.11
N ASP A 157 7.77 24.02 -7.18
CA ASP A 157 7.28 25.41 -7.27
C ASP A 157 5.94 25.57 -7.98
N ASP A 158 5.35 24.49 -8.51
CA ASP A 158 4.09 24.52 -9.27
C ASP A 158 3.09 23.40 -8.90
N LEU A 159 3.19 22.84 -7.69
CA LEU A 159 2.20 21.89 -7.16
C LEU A 159 1.16 22.56 -6.29
#